data_b6f069b6d01542c9b82e6c763adb2335
#
_entry.id   b6f069b6d01542c9b82e6c763adb2335
#
_cell.length_a   1.000
_cell.length_b   1.000
_cell.length_c   1.000
_cell.angle_alpha   90.00
_cell.angle_beta   90.00
_cell.angle_gamma   90.00
#
_symmetry.space_group_name_H-M   'P 1'
#
loop_
_entity.id
_entity.type
_entity.pdbx_description
1 polymer ?
#
loop_
_entity_poly.entity_id
_entity_poly.type
_entity_poly.pdbx_seq_one_letter_code
_entity_poly.pdbx_strand_id
1 'polypeptide(L)'
;VVLSRGLGDVYKRQILYAGGDGTTRDIVKALDQNSAANTPVVGIPCGVKMYSGCFASSPKGAAEVVQSWLNGDLLIASTEVLDLDEELYRKGEWSVRLYAEAMTPSSPRWMQGAKEMVESASEDEVIEGLAEHVSEVLMTDENLIIWGSGGTLTRIGGICGLDPTLLGIDASIGKIQAGKDLDEEGLLKLLEGHNGGVTVLLSPMGGQGFLIGRGNLQISPAVLR
;
A
#
# COMPACT_ATOMS: atom_id res chain seq x y z
N VAL A 1 -0.61 17.05 13.26
CA VAL A 1 0.64 17.83 13.20
C VAL A 1 0.96 18.27 14.62
N VAL A 2 1.91 17.61 15.27
CA VAL A 2 2.41 18.04 16.59
C VAL A 2 3.63 18.92 16.35
N LEU A 3 3.42 20.22 16.40
CA LEU A 3 4.50 21.18 16.49
C LEU A 3 4.98 21.23 17.95
N SER A 4 6.05 20.54 18.30
CA SER A 4 6.70 20.74 19.60
C SER A 4 7.45 22.06 19.58
N ARG A 5 6.90 23.07 20.25
CA ARG A 5 7.64 24.26 20.66
C ARG A 5 8.37 23.94 21.95
N GLY A 6 9.68 24.05 21.93
CA GLY A 6 10.41 24.25 23.16
C GLY A 6 11.73 23.52 23.29
N LEU A 7 12.73 24.31 23.40
CA LEU A 7 14.03 24.23 24.00
C LEU A 7 15.22 24.22 23.04
N GLY A 8 15.80 25.33 22.95
CA GLY A 8 17.10 25.80 22.62
C GLY A 8 18.13 24.80 22.10
N ASP A 9 17.95 24.33 20.86
CA ASP A 9 19.07 24.03 19.99
C ASP A 9 18.59 24.09 18.54
N VAL A 10 19.10 25.02 17.80
CA VAL A 10 18.66 25.40 16.45
C VAL A 10 18.90 24.31 15.39
N TYR A 11 19.42 23.13 15.78
CA TYR A 11 20.02 22.18 14.84
C TYR A 11 19.32 20.83 14.68
N LYS A 12 18.17 20.55 15.33
CA LYS A 12 17.51 19.24 15.18
C LYS A 12 15.99 19.36 15.08
N ARG A 13 15.52 20.12 14.08
CA ARG A 13 14.09 20.08 13.75
C ARG A 13 13.87 18.97 12.73
N GLN A 14 13.08 18.00 13.10
CA GLN A 14 12.56 16.96 12.22
C GLN A 14 11.04 16.92 12.32
N ILE A 15 10.42 16.41 11.30
CA ILE A 15 8.98 16.16 11.30
C ILE A 15 8.75 14.66 11.25
N LEU A 16 8.15 14.12 12.29
CA LEU A 16 7.57 12.78 12.31
C LEU A 16 6.07 12.93 12.11
N TYR A 17 5.53 12.23 11.12
CA TYR A 17 4.11 12.31 10.79
C TYR A 17 3.53 10.93 10.50
N ALA A 18 2.23 10.79 10.66
CA ALA A 18 1.49 9.60 10.28
C ALA A 18 0.55 9.94 9.11
N GLY A 19 0.66 9.22 8.00
CA GLY A 19 -0.13 9.50 6.82
C GLY A 19 0.26 8.67 5.60
N GLY A 20 -0.11 9.14 4.42
CA GLY A 20 0.25 8.61 3.11
C GLY A 20 0.91 9.70 2.25
N ASP A 21 1.06 9.44 0.94
CA ASP A 21 1.75 10.35 0.00
C ASP A 21 1.10 11.74 -0.05
N GLY A 22 -0.22 11.84 0.00
CA GLY A 22 -0.91 13.13 0.07
C GLY A 22 -0.51 13.96 1.29
N THR A 23 -0.37 13.34 2.46
CA THR A 23 0.12 14.03 3.67
C THR A 23 1.57 14.45 3.53
N THR A 24 2.41 13.60 2.93
CA THR A 24 3.80 13.91 2.62
C THR A 24 3.91 15.13 1.72
N ARG A 25 3.15 15.15 0.64
CA ARG A 25 3.09 16.28 -0.30
C ARG A 25 2.73 17.59 0.42
N ASP A 26 1.72 17.59 1.27
CA ASP A 26 1.27 18.78 1.98
C ASP A 26 2.34 19.28 2.97
N ILE A 27 3.05 18.37 3.64
CA ILE A 27 4.17 18.71 4.54
C ILE A 27 5.31 19.31 3.75
N VAL A 28 5.76 18.68 2.66
CA VAL A 28 6.88 19.15 1.84
C VAL A 28 6.56 20.51 1.23
N LYS A 29 5.35 20.71 0.72
CA LYS A 29 4.88 22.01 0.25
C LYS A 29 4.94 23.09 1.33
N ALA A 30 4.50 22.77 2.54
CA ALA A 30 4.56 23.71 3.66
C ALA A 30 5.99 24.04 4.07
N LEU A 31 6.91 23.06 4.02
CA LEU A 31 8.33 23.27 4.30
C LEU A 31 8.98 24.20 3.27
N ASP A 32 8.71 23.98 2.00
CA ASP A 32 9.23 24.81 0.90
C ASP A 32 8.75 26.25 1.03
N GLN A 33 7.45 26.46 1.25
CA GLN A 33 6.86 27.78 1.44
C GLN A 33 7.44 28.57 2.63
N ASN A 34 8.00 27.88 3.63
CA ASN A 34 8.59 28.47 4.83
C ASN A 34 10.12 28.47 4.83
N SER A 35 10.75 28.26 3.68
CA SER A 35 12.22 28.18 3.54
C SER A 35 12.85 27.13 4.46
N ALA A 36 12.15 26.05 4.71
CA ALA A 36 12.53 24.96 5.61
C ALA A 36 12.68 23.61 4.86
N ALA A 37 12.91 23.62 3.55
CA ALA A 37 13.00 22.43 2.69
C ALA A 37 14.04 21.40 3.17
N ASN A 38 15.09 21.84 3.88
CA ASN A 38 16.10 20.96 4.45
C ASN A 38 15.68 20.28 5.77
N THR A 39 14.46 20.50 6.25
CA THR A 39 13.96 19.85 7.45
C THR A 39 13.68 18.37 7.16
N PRO A 40 14.35 17.43 7.84
CA PRO A 40 14.12 16.02 7.60
C PRO A 40 12.72 15.60 8.00
N VAL A 41 12.12 14.72 7.19
CA VAL A 41 10.80 14.15 7.42
C VAL A 41 10.88 12.63 7.55
N VAL A 42 10.10 12.04 8.45
CA VAL A 42 9.93 10.59 8.59
C VAL A 42 8.45 10.29 8.63
N GLY A 43 7.99 9.51 7.68
CA GLY A 43 6.60 9.07 7.60
C GLY A 43 6.38 7.75 8.34
N ILE A 44 5.45 7.74 9.29
CA ILE A 44 4.88 6.50 9.82
C ILE A 44 3.85 6.01 8.82
N PRO A 45 3.99 4.80 8.27
CA PRO A 45 3.10 4.31 7.24
C PRO A 45 1.68 4.14 7.77
N CYS A 46 0.77 4.98 7.30
CA CYS A 46 -0.63 5.00 7.67
C CYS A 46 -1.59 4.99 6.47
N GLY A 47 -1.08 4.94 5.26
CA GLY A 47 -1.84 4.86 4.01
C GLY A 47 -1.77 3.49 3.36
N VAL A 48 -2.64 3.26 2.38
CA VAL A 48 -2.65 2.03 1.55
C VAL A 48 -1.70 2.19 0.37
N LYS A 49 -1.48 3.42 -0.06
CA LYS A 49 -0.64 3.82 -1.19
C LYS A 49 0.44 4.75 -0.65
N MET A 50 1.66 4.29 -0.63
CA MET A 50 2.80 5.04 -0.11
C MET A 50 3.99 4.70 -0.97
N TYR A 51 4.30 5.62 -1.88
CA TYR A 51 5.36 5.46 -2.88
C TYR A 51 6.58 6.30 -2.55
N SER A 52 6.40 7.36 -1.76
CA SER A 52 7.49 8.25 -1.36
C SER A 52 8.52 7.55 -0.48
N GLY A 53 9.80 7.81 -0.72
CA GLY A 53 10.91 7.17 -0.02
C GLY A 53 11.13 7.64 1.42
N CYS A 54 10.36 8.61 1.92
CA CYS A 54 10.43 9.10 3.30
C CYS A 54 9.63 8.27 4.31
N PHE A 55 8.94 7.23 3.89
CA PHE A 55 8.22 6.34 4.79
C PHE A 55 9.14 5.27 5.38
N ALA A 56 8.99 5.03 6.67
CA ALA A 56 9.54 3.83 7.28
C ALA A 56 8.78 2.57 6.80
N SER A 57 9.43 1.42 6.83
CA SER A 57 8.84 0.14 6.42
C SER A 57 7.67 -0.30 7.32
N SER A 58 7.61 0.19 8.54
CA SER A 58 6.57 -0.10 9.53
C SER A 58 6.55 0.96 10.63
N PRO A 59 5.50 1.04 11.46
CA PRO A 59 5.51 1.90 12.64
C PRO A 59 6.66 1.61 13.61
N LYS A 60 7.05 0.34 13.76
CA LYS A 60 8.23 -0.05 14.54
C LYS A 60 9.51 0.44 13.87
N GLY A 61 9.63 0.28 12.55
CA GLY A 61 10.75 0.82 11.78
C GLY A 61 10.88 2.33 11.91
N ALA A 62 9.77 3.07 11.95
CA ALA A 62 9.79 4.51 12.19
C ALA A 62 10.40 4.87 13.56
N ALA A 63 10.04 4.12 14.61
CA ALA A 63 10.63 4.32 15.94
C ALA A 63 12.13 4.04 15.95
N GLU A 64 12.58 2.97 15.30
CA GLU A 64 14.00 2.61 15.17
C GLU A 64 14.79 3.70 14.41
N VAL A 65 14.24 4.20 13.30
CA VAL A 65 14.85 5.29 12.52
C VAL A 65 15.00 6.55 13.39
N VAL A 66 13.94 6.95 14.08
CA VAL A 66 13.97 8.15 14.93
C VAL A 66 14.97 7.99 16.05
N GLN A 67 14.99 6.83 16.70
CA GLN A 67 15.95 6.55 17.79
C GLN A 67 17.40 6.58 17.28
N SER A 68 17.71 5.88 16.20
CA SER A 68 19.05 5.83 15.62
C SER A 68 19.50 7.21 15.14
N TRP A 69 18.56 8.00 14.59
CA TRP A 69 18.89 9.35 14.17
C TRP A 69 19.16 10.31 15.36
N LEU A 70 18.37 10.22 16.42
CA LEU A 70 18.61 11.00 17.64
C LEU A 70 19.96 10.66 18.28
N ASN A 71 20.42 9.43 18.14
CA ASN A 71 21.73 8.98 18.57
C ASN A 71 22.88 9.46 17.66
N GLY A 72 22.56 9.97 16.47
CA GLY A 72 23.56 10.41 15.48
C GLY A 72 24.09 9.28 14.60
N ASP A 73 23.42 8.14 14.56
CA ASP A 73 23.84 6.94 13.82
C ASP A 73 23.42 6.96 12.34
N LEU A 74 22.54 7.90 11.95
CA LEU A 74 22.03 8.00 10.57
C LEU A 74 22.38 9.34 9.94
N LEU A 75 22.72 9.27 8.66
CA LEU A 75 22.90 10.43 7.80
C LEU A 75 21.54 10.84 7.21
N ILE A 76 21.44 12.11 6.82
CA ILE A 76 20.29 12.62 6.08
C ILE A 76 20.60 12.54 4.60
N ALA A 77 19.65 12.05 3.82
CA ALA A 77 19.74 11.98 2.37
C ALA A 77 18.48 12.56 1.72
N SER A 78 18.59 12.99 0.47
CA SER A 78 17.42 13.34 -0.35
C SER A 78 16.69 12.07 -0.77
N THR A 79 15.37 12.15 -0.82
CA THR A 79 14.50 11.09 -1.30
C THR A 79 13.36 11.67 -2.12
N GLU A 80 12.81 10.87 -3.00
CA GLU A 80 11.70 11.25 -3.86
C GLU A 80 10.39 11.26 -3.10
N VAL A 81 9.61 12.31 -3.30
CA VAL A 81 8.20 12.41 -2.89
C VAL A 81 7.35 12.20 -4.13
N LEU A 82 6.64 11.09 -4.13
CA LEU A 82 5.84 10.64 -5.25
C LEU A 82 4.35 10.93 -4.99
N ASP A 83 3.62 11.24 -6.03
CA ASP A 83 2.18 11.44 -5.97
C ASP A 83 1.51 10.55 -7.02
N LEU A 84 0.54 9.76 -6.55
CA LEU A 84 -0.28 8.94 -7.42
C LEU A 84 -1.48 9.75 -7.89
N ASP A 85 -1.71 9.79 -9.19
CA ASP A 85 -2.93 10.36 -9.74
C ASP A 85 -4.10 9.42 -9.41
N GLU A 86 -4.88 9.81 -8.38
CA GLU A 86 -6.00 9.00 -7.91
C GLU A 86 -7.12 8.85 -8.95
N GLU A 87 -7.30 9.85 -9.84
CA GLU A 87 -8.33 9.78 -10.87
C GLU A 87 -7.95 8.77 -11.96
N LEU A 88 -6.68 8.79 -12.39
CA LEU A 88 -6.16 7.82 -13.34
C LEU A 88 -6.14 6.42 -12.72
N TYR A 89 -5.73 6.33 -11.45
CA TYR A 89 -5.72 5.05 -10.74
C TYR A 89 -7.10 4.41 -10.63
N ARG A 90 -8.16 5.19 -10.36
CA ARG A 90 -9.55 4.69 -10.34
C ARG A 90 -10.05 4.19 -11.71
N LYS A 91 -9.44 4.67 -12.78
CA LYS A 91 -9.69 4.21 -14.15
C LYS A 91 -8.83 3.00 -14.54
N GLY A 92 -8.03 2.45 -13.61
CA GLY A 92 -7.11 1.36 -13.87
C GLY A 92 -5.78 1.78 -14.50
N GLU A 93 -5.55 3.09 -14.65
CA GLU A 93 -4.30 3.63 -15.20
C GLU A 93 -3.32 3.96 -14.07
N TRP A 94 -2.11 3.44 -14.19
CA TRP A 94 -1.05 3.71 -13.23
C TRP A 94 -0.25 4.94 -13.65
N SER A 95 -0.33 6.02 -12.88
CA SER A 95 0.47 7.22 -13.10
C SER A 95 1.01 7.74 -11.78
N VAL A 96 2.29 7.55 -11.56
CA VAL A 96 3.04 8.10 -10.42
C VAL A 96 3.93 9.22 -10.95
N ARG A 97 3.89 10.37 -10.31
CA ARG A 97 4.70 11.52 -10.67
C ARG A 97 5.63 11.89 -9.54
N LEU A 98 6.85 12.29 -9.89
CA LEU A 98 7.73 12.96 -8.96
C LEU A 98 7.10 14.33 -8.63
N TYR A 99 6.73 14.51 -7.36
CA TYR A 99 6.16 15.75 -6.88
C TYR A 99 7.24 16.73 -6.39
N ALA A 100 8.16 16.22 -5.58
CA ALA A 100 9.25 16.97 -4.97
C ALA A 100 10.33 16.02 -4.44
N GLU A 101 11.41 16.62 -3.93
CA GLU A 101 12.38 15.91 -3.10
C GLU A 101 12.22 16.34 -1.65
N ALA A 102 12.51 15.44 -0.72
CA ALA A 102 12.49 15.69 0.71
C ALA A 102 13.76 15.13 1.37
N MET A 103 14.16 15.74 2.46
CA MET A 103 15.25 15.20 3.28
C MET A 103 14.70 14.18 4.26
N THR A 104 15.37 13.01 4.37
CA THR A 104 14.99 11.94 5.30
C THR A 104 16.22 11.27 5.90
N PRO A 105 16.16 10.69 7.11
CA PRO A 105 17.24 9.84 7.61
C PRO A 105 17.44 8.62 6.71
N SER A 106 18.67 8.40 6.25
CA SER A 106 19.00 7.27 5.38
C SER A 106 19.18 6.00 6.19
N SER A 107 18.27 5.04 6.03
CA SER A 107 18.33 3.74 6.68
C SER A 107 17.85 2.64 5.73
N PRO A 108 18.78 1.92 5.06
CA PRO A 108 18.42 0.83 4.14
C PRO A 108 17.57 -0.28 4.79
N ARG A 109 17.67 -0.41 6.10
CA ARG A 109 16.96 -1.46 6.85
C ARG A 109 15.53 -1.10 7.22
N TRP A 110 15.24 0.17 7.50
CA TRP A 110 13.96 0.58 8.09
C TRP A 110 13.19 1.61 7.27
N MET A 111 13.81 2.17 6.22
CA MET A 111 13.11 3.08 5.31
C MET A 111 12.66 2.33 4.06
N GLN A 112 11.51 2.71 3.58
CA GLN A 112 11.03 2.27 2.27
C GLN A 112 11.86 2.97 1.21
N GLY A 113 12.57 2.22 0.38
CA GLY A 113 13.14 2.78 -0.84
C GLY A 113 12.03 3.32 -1.73
N ALA A 114 12.27 4.40 -2.48
CA ALA A 114 11.38 4.74 -3.57
C ALA A 114 11.21 3.49 -4.43
N LYS A 115 9.96 3.09 -4.70
CA LYS A 115 9.72 1.93 -5.55
C LYS A 115 10.34 2.25 -6.91
N GLU A 116 11.44 1.60 -7.24
CA GLU A 116 11.91 1.58 -8.62
C GLU A 116 10.75 1.04 -9.46
N MET A 117 10.25 1.86 -10.36
CA MET A 117 9.37 1.38 -11.42
C MET A 117 10.24 0.54 -12.36
N VAL A 118 10.38 -0.72 -12.01
CA VAL A 118 10.89 -1.70 -12.97
C VAL A 118 9.73 -1.98 -13.92
N GLU A 119 9.62 -1.15 -14.96
CA GLU A 119 8.91 -1.53 -16.16
C GLU A 119 9.66 -2.70 -16.78
N SER A 120 9.29 -3.92 -16.41
CA SER A 120 9.83 -5.08 -17.08
C SER A 120 8.71 -5.79 -17.84
N ALA A 121 9.01 -6.15 -19.07
CA ALA A 121 8.17 -7.10 -19.83
C ALA A 121 7.88 -8.38 -19.03
N SER A 122 8.68 -8.66 -17.99
CA SER A 122 8.51 -9.77 -17.07
C SER A 122 7.30 -9.65 -16.12
N GLU A 123 6.81 -8.44 -15.82
CA GLU A 123 5.68 -8.29 -14.89
C GLU A 123 4.37 -8.76 -15.53
N ASP A 124 4.15 -8.46 -16.81
CA ASP A 124 2.96 -8.89 -17.54
C ASP A 124 2.96 -10.42 -17.70
N GLU A 125 4.09 -11.02 -18.05
CA GLU A 125 4.25 -12.48 -18.15
C GLU A 125 3.98 -13.17 -16.81
N VAL A 126 4.43 -12.58 -15.69
CA VAL A 126 4.17 -13.11 -14.34
C VAL A 126 2.68 -13.05 -14.01
N ILE A 127 2.03 -11.93 -14.33
CA ILE A 127 0.59 -11.76 -14.09
C ILE A 127 -0.23 -12.75 -14.94
N GLU A 128 0.14 -12.94 -16.21
CA GLU A 128 -0.50 -13.92 -17.09
C GLU A 128 -0.34 -15.34 -16.56
N GLY A 129 0.88 -15.74 -16.16
CA GLY A 129 1.13 -17.05 -15.55
C GLY A 129 0.36 -17.28 -14.25
N LEU A 130 0.24 -16.23 -13.41
CA LEU A 130 -0.58 -16.30 -12.19
C LEU A 130 -2.06 -16.45 -12.52
N ALA A 131 -2.57 -15.72 -13.53
CA ALA A 131 -3.96 -15.81 -13.95
C ALA A 131 -4.30 -17.19 -14.54
N GLU A 132 -3.39 -17.79 -15.32
CA GLU A 132 -3.52 -19.14 -15.83
C GLU A 132 -3.63 -20.14 -14.66
N HIS A 133 -2.69 -20.07 -13.70
CA HIS A 133 -2.72 -20.92 -12.51
C HIS A 133 -4.02 -20.77 -11.71
N VAL A 134 -4.45 -19.54 -11.45
CA VAL A 134 -5.71 -19.27 -10.73
C VAL A 134 -6.89 -19.86 -11.50
N SER A 135 -6.95 -19.64 -12.80
CA SER A 135 -8.05 -20.13 -13.64
C SER A 135 -8.12 -21.65 -13.72
N GLU A 136 -6.97 -22.33 -13.79
CA GLU A 136 -6.90 -23.78 -13.94
C GLU A 136 -6.99 -24.54 -12.63
N VAL A 137 -6.39 -24.01 -11.55
CA VAL A 137 -6.23 -24.74 -10.31
C VAL A 137 -7.23 -24.31 -9.23
N LEU A 138 -7.52 -23.00 -9.15
CA LEU A 138 -8.34 -22.46 -8.07
C LEU A 138 -9.80 -22.22 -8.46
N MET A 139 -10.08 -21.86 -9.73
CA MET A 139 -11.45 -21.56 -10.18
C MET A 139 -12.25 -22.81 -10.54
N THR A 140 -12.34 -23.74 -9.60
CA THR A 140 -13.19 -24.93 -9.73
C THR A 140 -14.63 -24.60 -9.33
N ASP A 141 -15.61 -25.35 -9.85
CA ASP A 141 -17.05 -25.08 -9.65
C ASP A 141 -17.48 -25.14 -8.16
N GLU A 142 -16.70 -25.77 -7.32
CA GLU A 142 -16.97 -25.92 -5.88
C GLU A 142 -16.13 -24.97 -5.00
N ASN A 143 -15.25 -24.14 -5.59
CA ASN A 143 -14.37 -23.26 -4.83
C ASN A 143 -14.87 -21.83 -4.85
N LEU A 144 -15.15 -21.29 -3.67
CA LEU A 144 -15.41 -19.87 -3.46
C LEU A 144 -14.07 -19.14 -3.33
N ILE A 145 -13.80 -18.21 -4.20
CA ILE A 145 -12.61 -17.37 -4.14
C ILE A 145 -13.01 -15.96 -3.70
N ILE A 146 -12.41 -15.51 -2.60
CA ILE A 146 -12.48 -14.13 -2.13
C ILE A 146 -11.27 -13.39 -2.68
N TRP A 147 -11.52 -12.39 -3.50
CA TRP A 147 -10.51 -11.58 -4.16
C TRP A 147 -10.24 -10.31 -3.35
N GLY A 148 -9.04 -10.16 -2.87
CA GLY A 148 -8.60 -8.95 -2.19
C GLY A 148 -8.48 -7.75 -3.13
N SER A 149 -8.38 -6.56 -2.55
CA SER A 149 -8.19 -5.32 -3.27
C SER A 149 -6.78 -5.18 -3.87
N GLY A 150 -6.65 -4.39 -4.92
CA GLY A 150 -5.37 -3.98 -5.51
C GLY A 150 -5.20 -4.34 -6.98
N GLY A 151 -4.34 -3.56 -7.67
CA GLY A 151 -4.13 -3.66 -9.12
C GLY A 151 -3.72 -5.04 -9.62
N THR A 152 -2.89 -5.76 -8.88
CA THR A 152 -2.45 -7.12 -9.23
C THR A 152 -3.64 -8.07 -9.32
N LEU A 153 -4.50 -8.11 -8.28
CA LEU A 153 -5.66 -9.01 -8.27
C LEU A 153 -6.74 -8.56 -9.24
N THR A 154 -6.91 -7.25 -9.45
CA THR A 154 -7.82 -6.73 -10.48
C THR A 154 -7.38 -7.19 -11.87
N ARG A 155 -6.09 -7.17 -12.19
CA ARG A 155 -5.56 -7.65 -13.48
C ARG A 155 -5.74 -9.16 -13.63
N ILE A 156 -5.37 -9.94 -12.61
CA ILE A 156 -5.53 -11.40 -12.61
C ILE A 156 -7.01 -11.76 -12.81
N GLY A 157 -7.92 -11.17 -12.02
CA GLY A 157 -9.36 -11.45 -12.13
C GLY A 157 -9.93 -11.06 -13.49
N GLY A 158 -9.48 -9.93 -14.07
CA GLY A 158 -9.86 -9.51 -15.42
C GLY A 158 -9.41 -10.50 -16.50
N ILE A 159 -8.19 -11.03 -16.43
CA ILE A 159 -7.69 -12.08 -17.33
C ILE A 159 -8.52 -13.37 -17.15
N CYS A 160 -8.94 -13.69 -15.94
CA CYS A 160 -9.81 -14.84 -15.66
C CYS A 160 -11.27 -14.63 -16.10
N GLY A 161 -11.62 -13.48 -16.70
CA GLY A 161 -12.97 -13.18 -17.23
C GLY A 161 -13.94 -12.61 -16.19
N LEU A 162 -13.45 -12.17 -15.04
CA LEU A 162 -14.22 -11.45 -14.02
C LEU A 162 -14.20 -9.94 -14.28
N ASP A 163 -15.08 -9.19 -13.58
CA ASP A 163 -15.09 -7.73 -13.54
C ASP A 163 -14.80 -7.22 -12.11
N PRO A 164 -13.54 -7.38 -11.62
CA PRO A 164 -13.20 -7.08 -10.23
C PRO A 164 -13.11 -5.58 -9.98
N THR A 165 -13.35 -5.19 -8.73
CA THR A 165 -13.12 -3.83 -8.24
C THR A 165 -11.66 -3.60 -7.88
N LEU A 166 -11.17 -2.38 -8.08
CA LEU A 166 -9.77 -2.05 -7.78
C LEU A 166 -9.51 -1.94 -6.28
N LEU A 167 -10.49 -1.43 -5.52
CA LEU A 167 -10.35 -1.12 -4.10
C LEU A 167 -11.28 -1.92 -3.19
N GLY A 168 -12.23 -2.64 -3.77
CA GLY A 168 -13.19 -3.48 -3.06
C GLY A 168 -12.71 -4.91 -2.87
N ILE A 169 -13.53 -5.69 -2.21
CA ILE A 169 -13.39 -7.14 -2.09
C ILE A 169 -14.45 -7.79 -2.96
N ASP A 170 -14.03 -8.65 -3.86
CA ASP A 170 -14.91 -9.36 -4.78
C ASP A 170 -14.94 -10.85 -4.44
N ALA A 171 -15.90 -11.57 -5.01
CA ALA A 171 -15.97 -13.01 -4.86
C ALA A 171 -16.39 -13.71 -6.15
N SER A 172 -15.86 -14.92 -6.36
CA SER A 172 -16.28 -15.79 -7.46
C SER A 172 -16.47 -17.23 -6.97
N ILE A 173 -17.38 -17.97 -7.63
CA ILE A 173 -17.51 -19.42 -7.50
C ILE A 173 -17.20 -19.99 -8.89
N GLY A 174 -16.15 -20.76 -8.99
CA GLY A 174 -15.61 -21.13 -10.27
C GLY A 174 -15.30 -19.89 -11.10
N LYS A 175 -15.76 -19.83 -12.35
CA LYS A 175 -15.60 -18.71 -13.28
C LYS A 175 -16.76 -17.69 -13.25
N ILE A 176 -17.65 -17.81 -12.26
CA ILE A 176 -18.82 -16.94 -12.13
C ILE A 176 -18.58 -15.94 -10.99
N GLN A 177 -18.74 -14.66 -11.26
CA GLN A 177 -18.67 -13.63 -10.24
C GLN A 177 -19.86 -13.77 -9.29
N ALA A 178 -19.59 -14.06 -8.03
CA ALA A 178 -20.58 -14.28 -6.96
C ALA A 178 -20.89 -13.03 -6.14
N GLY A 179 -19.97 -12.06 -6.17
CA GLY A 179 -20.15 -10.77 -5.49
C GLY A 179 -19.12 -9.74 -5.94
N LYS A 180 -19.49 -8.47 -5.80
CA LYS A 180 -18.66 -7.32 -6.20
C LYS A 180 -18.71 -6.26 -5.11
N ASP A 181 -17.54 -5.72 -4.75
CA ASP A 181 -17.37 -4.68 -3.72
C ASP A 181 -18.09 -5.04 -2.40
N LEU A 182 -17.81 -6.25 -1.91
CA LEU A 182 -18.46 -6.84 -0.74
C LEU A 182 -17.93 -6.21 0.55
N ASP A 183 -18.83 -5.92 1.46
CA ASP A 183 -18.52 -5.67 2.87
C ASP A 183 -18.42 -6.98 3.68
N GLU A 184 -18.14 -6.87 4.97
CA GLU A 184 -18.03 -8.04 5.86
C GLU A 184 -19.34 -8.87 5.88
N GLU A 185 -20.50 -8.20 5.90
CA GLU A 185 -21.80 -8.86 5.95
C GLU A 185 -22.08 -9.65 4.67
N GLY A 186 -21.75 -9.06 3.51
CA GLY A 186 -21.85 -9.72 2.21
C GLY A 186 -20.95 -10.95 2.10
N LEU A 187 -19.71 -10.87 2.61
CA LEU A 187 -18.79 -12.01 2.69
C LEU A 187 -19.32 -13.12 3.58
N LEU A 188 -19.82 -12.79 4.77
CA LEU A 188 -20.37 -13.78 5.71
C LEU A 188 -21.59 -14.49 5.11
N LYS A 189 -22.49 -13.77 4.43
CA LYS A 189 -23.65 -14.36 3.75
C LYS A 189 -23.24 -15.34 2.65
N LEU A 190 -22.19 -15.02 1.87
CA LEU A 190 -21.67 -15.93 0.87
C LEU A 190 -21.08 -17.20 1.50
N LEU A 191 -20.34 -17.04 2.60
CA LEU A 191 -19.73 -18.14 3.33
C LEU A 191 -20.78 -19.07 3.98
N GLU A 192 -21.84 -18.51 4.59
CA GLU A 192 -22.93 -19.29 5.18
C GLU A 192 -23.68 -20.17 4.16
N GLY A 193 -23.79 -19.70 2.92
CA GLY A 193 -24.45 -20.42 1.82
C GLY A 193 -23.55 -21.38 1.06
N HIS A 194 -22.25 -21.41 1.35
CA HIS A 194 -21.25 -22.19 0.61
C HIS A 194 -20.79 -23.41 1.37
N ASN A 195 -20.78 -24.57 0.70
CA ASN A 195 -20.37 -25.85 1.29
C ASN A 195 -19.07 -26.41 0.68
N GLY A 196 -18.46 -25.70 -0.26
CA GLY A 196 -17.23 -26.10 -0.94
C GLY A 196 -15.97 -25.54 -0.30
N GLY A 197 -14.86 -25.61 -1.02
CA GLY A 197 -13.60 -24.96 -0.63
C GLY A 197 -13.70 -23.45 -0.63
N VAL A 198 -12.95 -22.78 0.24
CA VAL A 198 -12.83 -21.34 0.27
C VAL A 198 -11.37 -20.96 0.16
N THR A 199 -11.06 -20.10 -0.80
CA THR A 199 -9.70 -19.58 -1.03
C THR A 199 -9.73 -18.05 -0.94
N VAL A 200 -8.80 -17.47 -0.20
CA VAL A 200 -8.62 -16.02 -0.14
C VAL A 200 -7.36 -15.65 -0.90
N LEU A 201 -7.51 -14.87 -1.98
CA LEU A 201 -6.39 -14.34 -2.77
C LEU A 201 -6.05 -12.94 -2.28
N LEU A 202 -4.81 -12.74 -1.87
CA LEU A 202 -4.31 -11.46 -1.38
C LEU A 202 -3.00 -11.11 -2.08
N SER A 203 -2.85 -9.85 -2.41
CA SER A 203 -1.57 -9.28 -2.82
C SER A 203 -0.96 -8.51 -1.65
N PRO A 204 0.34 -8.66 -1.36
CA PRO A 204 0.99 -7.86 -0.33
C PRO A 204 0.82 -6.37 -0.63
N MET A 205 0.33 -5.63 0.35
CA MET A 205 0.18 -4.19 0.20
C MET A 205 1.53 -3.51 0.34
N GLY A 206 2.06 -3.06 -0.80
CA GLY A 206 3.35 -2.39 -1.01
C GLY A 206 4.13 -2.03 0.24
N GLY A 207 5.27 -2.66 0.49
CA GLY A 207 6.23 -2.31 1.55
C GLY A 207 5.75 -2.37 3.01
N GLN A 208 4.47 -2.62 3.27
CA GLN A 208 3.88 -2.59 4.62
C GLN A 208 4.03 -3.91 5.40
N GLY A 209 4.41 -4.99 4.72
CA GLY A 209 4.72 -6.27 5.37
C GLY A 209 3.53 -7.02 5.99
N PHE A 210 2.28 -6.65 5.68
CA PHE A 210 1.09 -7.38 6.10
C PHE A 210 0.16 -7.65 4.93
N LEU A 211 -0.57 -8.77 5.00
CA LEU A 211 -1.53 -9.19 3.98
C LEU A 211 -2.93 -8.64 4.25
N ILE A 212 -3.33 -8.60 5.51
CA ILE A 212 -4.64 -8.12 5.96
C ILE A 212 -4.44 -6.85 6.77
N GLY A 213 -5.19 -5.80 6.43
CA GLY A 213 -5.06 -4.51 7.07
C GLY A 213 -5.89 -3.43 6.37
N ARG A 214 -5.38 -2.22 6.32
CA ARG A 214 -6.06 -1.13 5.62
C ARG A 214 -6.22 -1.47 4.14
N GLY A 215 -7.43 -1.34 3.62
CA GLY A 215 -7.80 -1.64 2.24
C GLY A 215 -8.48 -3.00 2.06
N ASN A 216 -8.43 -3.89 3.06
CA ASN A 216 -9.15 -5.16 3.04
C ASN A 216 -9.66 -5.59 4.42
N LEU A 217 -10.04 -4.61 5.29
CA LEU A 217 -10.57 -4.85 6.63
C LEU A 217 -11.89 -5.63 6.64
N GLN A 218 -12.59 -5.70 5.51
CA GLN A 218 -13.77 -6.52 5.30
C GLN A 218 -13.46 -8.01 5.49
N ILE A 219 -12.19 -8.42 5.24
CA ILE A 219 -11.69 -9.77 5.53
C ILE A 219 -11.34 -9.81 7.02
N SER A 220 -12.37 -9.83 7.83
CA SER A 220 -12.27 -9.81 9.30
C SER A 220 -11.92 -11.18 9.88
N PRO A 221 -11.61 -11.27 11.19
CA PRO A 221 -11.47 -12.56 11.87
C PRO A 221 -12.72 -13.44 11.82
N ALA A 222 -13.92 -12.88 11.63
CA ALA A 222 -15.15 -13.65 11.45
C ALA A 222 -15.21 -14.30 10.07
N VAL A 223 -14.77 -13.60 9.02
CA VAL A 223 -14.68 -14.10 7.65
C VAL A 223 -13.61 -15.21 7.51
N LEU A 224 -12.57 -15.20 8.34
CA LEU A 224 -11.44 -16.14 8.28
C LEU A 224 -11.61 -17.38 9.19
N ARG A 225 -12.70 -17.52 9.91
CA ARG A 225 -13.01 -18.69 10.79
C ARG A 225 -13.87 -19.73 10.11
#